data_2a916d2e2a06d43f7444b5ed95142033
#
_entry.id   2a916d2e2a06d43f7444b5ed95142033
#
_cell.length_a   1.000
_cell.length_b   1.000
_cell.length_c   1.000
_cell.angle_alpha   90.00
_cell.angle_beta   90.00
_cell.angle_gamma   90.00
#
_symmetry.space_group_name_H-M   'P 1'
#
loop_
_entity.id
_entity.type
_entity.pdbx_description
1 polymer ?
#
loop_
_entity_poly.entity_id
_entity_poly.type
_entity_poly.pdbx_seq_one_letter_code
_entity_poly.pdbx_strand_id
1 'polypeptide(L)'
;DAQEWHEDGKKVIMVRIETSPEDLAGMSAAEGILTARGGMTSHAAVVARGMGKCCVSGAGSINVDYKSKTVEIEGVVYKEGDYISLNGTTGQVYAGQIETKAAELSGDFKELMDLCDKYTKMEIRTNADTPHDAEVARAFGAKGIGLTRTEHMFFDDQKIVAMREMILADSVEGREKALAKLLPYQKADFYGILKAMDGCHVNIRLLDPPLHEFVPHDLAGQETMAKEMGVSVEEIKKRVNSLAENNPMLGHRGCRLGITFPEITAMQTRAILGAACELK
;
A
#
# COMPACT_ATOMS: atom_id res chain seq x y z
N ASP A 1 16.09 10.91 -4.42
CA ASP A 1 17.09 10.58 -3.39
C ASP A 1 16.57 9.54 -2.36
N ALA A 2 15.43 9.78 -1.60
CA ALA A 2 14.96 8.83 -0.59
C ALA A 2 14.53 7.48 -1.16
N GLN A 3 13.86 7.48 -2.31
CA GLN A 3 13.45 6.26 -3.02
C GLN A 3 14.66 5.47 -3.53
N GLU A 4 15.61 6.13 -4.19
CA GLU A 4 16.84 5.50 -4.69
C GLU A 4 17.63 4.83 -3.55
N TRP A 5 17.73 5.50 -2.41
CA TRP A 5 18.43 4.93 -1.25
C TRP A 5 17.68 3.77 -0.61
N HIS A 6 16.37 3.82 -0.62
CA HIS A 6 15.54 2.69 -0.15
C HIS A 6 15.68 1.48 -1.08
N GLU A 7 15.69 1.68 -2.40
CA GLU A 7 15.95 0.64 -3.40
C GLU A 7 17.34 0.02 -3.25
N ASP A 8 18.34 0.82 -2.83
CA ASP A 8 19.67 0.35 -2.43
C ASP A 8 19.71 -0.39 -1.07
N GLY A 9 18.55 -0.58 -0.42
CA GLY A 9 18.45 -1.26 0.87
C GLY A 9 18.90 -0.43 2.07
N LYS A 10 19.03 0.89 1.94
CA LYS A 10 19.41 1.79 3.03
C LYS A 10 18.18 2.22 3.83
N LYS A 11 18.33 2.35 5.14
CA LYS A 11 17.34 2.97 6.02
C LYS A 11 17.47 4.48 5.94
N VAL A 12 16.39 5.17 5.55
CA VAL A 12 16.41 6.61 5.25
C VAL A 12 15.48 7.36 6.18
N ILE A 13 15.95 8.47 6.74
CA ILE A 13 15.09 9.47 7.36
C ILE A 13 14.95 10.65 6.39
N MET A 14 13.70 10.97 6.05
CA MET A 14 13.40 12.11 5.20
C MET A 14 13.36 13.39 6.02
N VAL A 15 14.23 14.35 5.69
CA VAL A 15 14.33 15.64 6.38
C VAL A 15 13.86 16.77 5.47
N ARG A 16 12.86 17.55 5.91
CA ARG A 16 12.28 18.64 5.11
C ARG A 16 11.99 19.85 6.00
N ILE A 17 11.88 21.05 5.41
CA ILE A 17 11.31 22.21 6.12
C ILE A 17 9.84 21.91 6.45
N GLU A 18 9.08 21.48 5.46
CA GLU A 18 7.71 20.95 5.55
C GLU A 18 7.47 19.99 4.39
N THR A 19 6.51 19.08 4.50
CA THR A 19 6.16 18.14 3.42
C THR A 19 4.94 18.61 2.65
N SER A 20 4.90 18.26 1.37
CA SER A 20 3.81 18.48 0.44
C SER A 20 3.28 17.16 -0.11
N PRO A 21 2.14 17.13 -0.84
CA PRO A 21 1.66 15.92 -1.51
C PRO A 21 2.66 15.32 -2.51
N GLU A 22 3.56 16.11 -3.06
CA GLU A 22 4.62 15.66 -3.97
C GLU A 22 5.68 14.80 -3.27
N ASP A 23 5.79 14.91 -1.94
CA ASP A 23 6.75 14.17 -1.13
C ASP A 23 6.26 12.74 -0.74
N LEU A 24 5.04 12.36 -1.08
CA LEU A 24 4.42 11.09 -0.66
C LEU A 24 5.28 9.86 -0.98
N ALA A 25 5.88 9.82 -2.16
CA ALA A 25 6.72 8.70 -2.58
C ALA A 25 8.01 8.61 -1.72
N GLY A 26 8.64 9.75 -1.42
CA GLY A 26 9.79 9.83 -0.51
C GLY A 26 9.41 9.48 0.93
N MET A 27 8.24 9.92 1.40
CA MET A 27 7.73 9.59 2.73
C MET A 27 7.43 8.08 2.86
N SER A 28 6.92 7.47 1.79
CA SER A 28 6.68 6.03 1.75
C SER A 28 7.97 5.21 1.79
N ALA A 29 9.02 5.65 1.14
CA ALA A 29 10.34 5.01 1.11
C ALA A 29 11.12 5.20 2.42
N ALA A 30 10.87 6.29 3.17
CA ALA A 30 11.61 6.60 4.39
C ALA A 30 11.15 5.77 5.60
N GLU A 31 12.06 5.45 6.52
CA GLU A 31 11.77 4.83 7.82
C GLU A 31 11.21 5.84 8.83
N GLY A 32 11.51 7.12 8.64
CA GLY A 32 11.03 8.20 9.49
C GLY A 32 11.05 9.56 8.81
N ILE A 33 10.23 10.48 9.30
CA ILE A 33 10.08 11.83 8.77
C ILE A 33 10.40 12.85 9.85
N LEU A 34 11.26 13.82 9.50
CA LEU A 34 11.63 14.96 10.33
C LEU A 34 11.32 16.26 9.59
N THR A 35 10.52 17.15 10.21
CA THR A 35 10.25 18.47 9.61
C THR A 35 10.50 19.61 10.57
N ALA A 36 11.05 20.71 10.05
CA ALA A 36 11.28 21.93 10.81
C ALA A 36 9.96 22.62 11.19
N ARG A 37 8.99 22.59 10.27
CA ARG A 37 7.67 23.19 10.43
C ARG A 37 6.59 22.13 10.50
N GLY A 38 5.48 22.50 11.12
CA GLY A 38 4.31 21.64 11.23
C GLY A 38 3.89 21.42 12.68
N GLY A 39 2.90 20.57 12.85
CA GLY A 39 2.35 20.15 14.15
C GLY A 39 1.59 18.86 13.97
N MET A 40 0.81 18.45 14.98
CA MET A 40 0.06 17.16 14.95
C MET A 40 -0.94 17.02 13.81
N THR A 41 -1.39 18.13 13.23
CA THR A 41 -2.32 18.19 12.08
C THR A 41 -1.65 18.56 10.77
N SER A 42 -0.31 18.68 10.73
CA SER A 42 0.43 18.94 9.49
C SER A 42 0.37 17.76 8.52
N HIS A 43 0.59 18.02 7.25
CA HIS A 43 0.67 16.98 6.21
C HIS A 43 1.66 15.87 6.61
N ALA A 44 2.87 16.24 7.06
CA ALA A 44 3.87 15.28 7.53
C ALA A 44 3.32 14.34 8.61
N ALA A 45 2.73 14.89 9.67
CA ALA A 45 2.25 14.12 10.81
C ALA A 45 1.05 13.23 10.48
N VAL A 46 0.10 13.74 9.69
CA VAL A 46 -1.10 12.99 9.29
C VAL A 46 -0.75 11.83 8.36
N VAL A 47 0.05 12.10 7.33
CA VAL A 47 0.45 11.09 6.34
C VAL A 47 1.38 10.05 6.96
N ALA A 48 2.40 10.45 7.73
CA ALA A 48 3.30 9.52 8.39
C ALA A 48 2.55 8.58 9.35
N ARG A 49 1.57 9.11 10.10
CA ARG A 49 0.72 8.30 10.98
C ARG A 49 -0.12 7.31 10.19
N GLY A 50 -0.70 7.74 9.07
CA GLY A 50 -1.43 6.84 8.17
C GLY A 50 -0.57 5.73 7.58
N MET A 51 0.72 5.99 7.37
CA MET A 51 1.71 5.02 6.90
C MET A 51 2.34 4.19 8.04
N GLY A 52 1.99 4.42 9.31
CA GLY A 52 2.62 3.76 10.46
C GLY A 52 4.09 4.12 10.68
N LYS A 53 4.55 5.27 10.16
CA LYS A 53 5.96 5.70 10.22
C LYS A 53 6.23 6.67 11.36
N CYS A 54 7.44 6.60 11.92
CA CYS A 54 7.91 7.54 12.91
C CYS A 54 7.98 8.95 12.31
N CYS A 55 7.41 9.94 13.02
CA CYS A 55 7.43 11.33 12.57
C CYS A 55 7.72 12.28 13.74
N VAL A 56 8.68 13.17 13.53
CA VAL A 56 8.91 14.34 14.38
C VAL A 56 8.63 15.56 13.52
N SER A 57 7.50 16.23 13.76
CA SER A 57 7.10 17.41 12.99
C SER A 57 7.11 18.67 13.84
N GLY A 58 7.51 19.80 13.22
CA GLY A 58 7.57 21.08 13.93
C GLY A 58 8.80 21.23 14.82
N ALA A 59 9.90 20.57 14.48
CA ALA A 59 11.18 20.73 15.17
C ALA A 59 11.80 22.10 14.80
N GLY A 60 11.26 23.18 15.36
CA GLY A 60 11.64 24.56 15.03
C GLY A 60 13.09 24.92 15.32
N SER A 61 13.81 24.07 16.06
CA SER A 61 15.25 24.23 16.34
C SER A 61 16.16 23.71 15.21
N ILE A 62 15.62 23.02 14.21
CA ILE A 62 16.41 22.52 13.08
C ILE A 62 16.43 23.54 11.93
N ASN A 63 17.57 23.63 11.27
CA ASN A 63 17.76 24.47 10.09
C ASN A 63 18.14 23.58 8.89
N VAL A 64 17.27 23.52 7.90
CA VAL A 64 17.45 22.66 6.70
C VAL A 64 17.92 23.50 5.53
N ASP A 65 19.10 23.19 5.00
CA ASP A 65 19.62 23.79 3.77
C ASP A 65 19.62 22.77 2.63
N TYR A 66 18.71 22.95 1.68
CA TYR A 66 18.59 22.08 0.50
C TYR A 66 19.74 22.22 -0.49
N LYS A 67 20.45 23.38 -0.49
CA LYS A 67 21.56 23.61 -1.44
C LYS A 67 22.81 22.83 -1.04
N SER A 68 23.13 22.87 0.24
CA SER A 68 24.26 22.12 0.78
C SER A 68 23.90 20.69 1.19
N LYS A 69 22.59 20.32 1.13
CA LYS A 69 22.05 19.03 1.59
C LYS A 69 22.44 18.75 3.04
N THR A 70 22.24 19.74 3.92
CA THR A 70 22.58 19.65 5.33
C THR A 70 21.40 20.01 6.22
N VAL A 71 21.39 19.48 7.43
CA VAL A 71 20.52 19.91 8.50
C VAL A 71 21.35 20.25 9.73
N GLU A 72 21.15 21.43 10.30
CA GLU A 72 21.72 21.83 11.56
C GLU A 72 20.71 21.55 12.69
N ILE A 73 21.15 20.84 13.71
CA ILE A 73 20.36 20.48 14.89
C ILE A 73 21.17 20.86 16.11
N GLU A 74 20.69 21.84 16.90
CA GLU A 74 21.37 22.34 18.12
C GLU A 74 22.86 22.70 17.89
N GLY A 75 23.17 23.31 16.75
CA GLY A 75 24.54 23.74 16.40
C GLY A 75 25.43 22.65 15.81
N VAL A 76 24.92 21.42 15.65
CA VAL A 76 25.61 20.32 14.98
C VAL A 76 25.07 20.17 13.58
N VAL A 77 25.97 20.16 12.58
CA VAL A 77 25.61 20.02 11.17
C VAL A 77 25.74 18.58 10.72
N TYR A 78 24.62 18.01 10.24
CA TYR A 78 24.53 16.68 9.66
C TYR A 78 24.43 16.83 8.14
N LYS A 79 25.13 15.97 7.40
CA LYS A 79 25.12 15.90 5.94
C LYS A 79 24.28 14.72 5.47
N GLU A 80 23.94 14.74 4.21
CA GLU A 80 23.34 13.58 3.54
C GLU A 80 24.24 12.34 3.72
N GLY A 81 23.68 11.27 4.30
CA GLY A 81 24.39 10.03 4.66
C GLY A 81 24.79 9.92 6.13
N ASP A 82 24.70 10.99 6.92
CA ASP A 82 24.90 10.90 8.37
C ASP A 82 23.70 10.24 9.04
N TYR A 83 23.96 9.50 10.12
CA TYR A 83 22.91 8.80 10.88
C TYR A 83 22.32 9.68 11.96
N ILE A 84 21.01 9.76 11.98
CA ILE A 84 20.19 10.30 13.08
C ILE A 84 19.11 9.30 13.46
N SER A 85 18.61 9.36 14.69
CA SER A 85 17.49 8.52 15.15
C SER A 85 16.36 9.38 15.67
N LEU A 86 15.12 8.99 15.40
CA LEU A 86 13.92 9.72 15.80
C LEU A 86 13.12 8.96 16.85
N ASN A 87 12.62 9.69 17.85
CA ASN A 87 11.60 9.21 18.76
C ASN A 87 10.30 10.00 18.55
N GLY A 88 9.39 9.45 17.82
CA GLY A 88 8.09 10.09 17.48
C GLY A 88 7.16 10.27 18.68
N THR A 89 7.35 9.51 19.76
CA THR A 89 6.54 9.63 20.99
C THR A 89 6.94 10.86 21.80
N THR A 90 8.25 11.11 21.95
CA THR A 90 8.78 12.22 22.75
C THR A 90 9.14 13.44 21.91
N GLY A 91 9.19 13.31 20.56
CA GLY A 91 9.61 14.36 19.65
C GLY A 91 11.12 14.62 19.66
N GLN A 92 11.92 13.67 20.14
CA GLN A 92 13.37 13.80 20.26
C GLN A 92 14.10 13.30 19.03
N VAL A 93 15.19 13.98 18.70
CA VAL A 93 16.14 13.59 17.64
C VAL A 93 17.48 13.29 18.30
N TYR A 94 18.07 12.17 17.97
CA TYR A 94 19.34 11.73 18.53
C TYR A 94 20.40 11.63 17.43
N ALA A 95 21.63 11.96 17.78
CA ALA A 95 22.79 11.76 16.92
C ALA A 95 23.12 10.28 16.79
N GLY A 96 23.44 9.85 15.56
CA GLY A 96 23.86 8.48 15.29
C GLY A 96 22.72 7.47 15.22
N GLN A 97 23.11 6.21 15.06
CA GLN A 97 22.19 5.07 14.98
C GLN A 97 21.95 4.50 16.38
N ILE A 98 20.70 4.57 16.83
CA ILE A 98 20.25 3.99 18.09
C ILE A 98 19.45 2.73 17.80
N GLU A 99 19.60 1.71 18.62
CA GLU A 99 18.82 0.48 18.52
C GLU A 99 17.34 0.79 18.76
N THR A 100 16.49 0.38 17.81
CA THR A 100 15.04 0.62 17.85
C THR A 100 14.30 -0.70 18.06
N LYS A 101 13.19 -0.61 18.80
CA LYS A 101 12.23 -1.72 18.92
C LYS A 101 11.04 -1.48 18.00
N ALA A 102 10.53 -2.54 17.41
CA ALA A 102 9.23 -2.50 16.73
C ALA A 102 8.14 -2.12 17.74
N ALA A 103 7.07 -1.47 17.26
CA ALA A 103 5.91 -1.18 18.10
C ALA A 103 5.26 -2.51 18.52
N GLU A 104 5.14 -2.72 19.84
CA GLU A 104 4.54 -3.91 20.43
C GLU A 104 3.45 -3.51 21.41
N LEU A 105 2.41 -4.34 21.51
CA LEU A 105 1.43 -4.24 22.61
C LEU A 105 2.10 -4.75 23.88
N SER A 106 2.61 -3.86 24.72
CA SER A 106 3.32 -4.21 25.95
C SER A 106 2.96 -3.29 27.12
N GLY A 107 3.29 -3.73 28.33
CA GLY A 107 3.09 -2.96 29.57
C GLY A 107 1.63 -2.56 29.81
N ASP A 108 1.42 -1.38 30.36
CA ASP A 108 0.10 -0.84 30.76
C ASP A 108 -0.88 -0.76 29.57
N PHE A 109 -0.37 -0.54 28.36
CA PHE A 109 -1.22 -0.51 27.15
C PHE A 109 -1.80 -1.90 26.84
N LYS A 110 -1.02 -2.96 27.01
CA LYS A 110 -1.53 -4.33 26.87
C LYS A 110 -2.57 -4.65 27.93
N GLU A 111 -2.32 -4.29 29.18
CA GLU A 111 -3.28 -4.49 30.27
C GLU A 111 -4.61 -3.76 30.01
N LEU A 112 -4.54 -2.54 29.50
CA LEU A 112 -5.72 -1.78 29.08
C LEU A 112 -6.48 -2.48 27.96
N MET A 113 -5.77 -2.96 26.93
CA MET A 113 -6.40 -3.70 25.81
C MET A 113 -7.03 -5.02 26.29
N ASP A 114 -6.37 -5.76 27.16
CA ASP A 114 -6.90 -6.99 27.76
C ASP A 114 -8.15 -6.70 28.61
N LEU A 115 -8.19 -5.56 29.29
CA LEU A 115 -9.38 -5.09 30.01
C LEU A 115 -10.52 -4.71 29.06
N CYS A 116 -10.20 -3.99 27.98
CA CYS A 116 -11.17 -3.65 26.93
C CYS A 116 -11.81 -4.91 26.34
N ASP A 117 -11.03 -5.93 26.03
CA ASP A 117 -11.51 -7.20 25.44
C ASP A 117 -12.52 -7.92 26.35
N LYS A 118 -12.45 -7.75 27.67
CA LYS A 118 -13.42 -8.34 28.61
C LYS A 118 -14.80 -7.69 28.54
N TYR A 119 -14.87 -6.41 28.19
CA TYR A 119 -16.12 -5.63 28.20
C TYR A 119 -16.63 -5.29 26.80
N THR A 120 -15.82 -5.47 25.78
CA THR A 120 -16.18 -5.23 24.38
C THR A 120 -17.26 -6.19 23.91
N LYS A 121 -18.34 -5.65 23.35
CA LYS A 121 -19.44 -6.42 22.76
C LYS A 121 -19.35 -6.53 21.23
N MET A 122 -18.59 -5.63 20.61
CA MET A 122 -18.39 -5.61 19.16
C MET A 122 -16.93 -5.90 18.83
N GLU A 123 -16.72 -6.79 17.88
CA GLU A 123 -15.38 -7.08 17.37
C GLU A 123 -14.88 -5.98 16.45
N ILE A 124 -13.63 -5.56 16.64
CA ILE A 124 -12.96 -4.64 15.74
C ILE A 124 -12.34 -5.43 14.59
N ARG A 125 -12.73 -5.09 13.36
CA ARG A 125 -12.16 -5.62 12.13
C ARG A 125 -11.43 -4.52 11.39
N THR A 126 -10.27 -4.86 10.86
CA THR A 126 -9.41 -3.94 10.11
C THR A 126 -9.59 -4.07 8.60
N ASN A 127 -9.02 -3.13 7.85
CA ASN A 127 -8.77 -3.32 6.42
C ASN A 127 -7.34 -3.87 6.27
N ALA A 128 -7.19 -4.92 5.47
CA ALA A 128 -5.90 -5.50 5.12
C ALA A 128 -5.98 -6.11 3.72
N ASP A 129 -5.04 -5.73 2.87
CA ASP A 129 -5.03 -6.09 1.46
C ASP A 129 -3.86 -7.03 1.11
N THR A 130 -2.89 -7.18 2.03
CA THR A 130 -1.74 -8.09 1.89
C THR A 130 -1.62 -9.06 3.08
N PRO A 131 -0.89 -10.18 2.93
CA PRO A 131 -0.58 -11.07 4.05
C PRO A 131 0.12 -10.35 5.21
N HIS A 132 1.06 -9.46 4.91
CA HIS A 132 1.78 -8.67 5.91
C HIS A 132 0.85 -7.75 6.71
N ASP A 133 -0.06 -7.04 6.04
CA ASP A 133 -1.05 -6.18 6.71
C ASP A 133 -1.92 -7.00 7.65
N ALA A 134 -2.32 -8.21 7.23
CA ALA A 134 -3.12 -9.11 8.04
C ALA A 134 -2.37 -9.59 9.29
N GLU A 135 -1.08 -9.94 9.17
CA GLU A 135 -0.21 -10.32 10.28
C GLU A 135 -0.05 -9.18 11.29
N VAL A 136 0.24 -7.99 10.80
CA VAL A 136 0.38 -6.77 11.64
C VAL A 136 -0.94 -6.47 12.34
N ALA A 137 -2.05 -6.48 11.61
CA ALA A 137 -3.37 -6.25 12.18
C ALA A 137 -3.72 -7.25 13.30
N ARG A 138 -3.41 -8.52 13.08
CA ARG A 138 -3.60 -9.57 14.09
C ARG A 138 -2.74 -9.36 15.33
N ALA A 139 -1.48 -9.00 15.13
CA ALA A 139 -0.56 -8.69 16.23
C ALA A 139 -1.05 -7.50 17.08
N PHE A 140 -1.72 -6.53 16.47
CA PHE A 140 -2.37 -5.39 17.15
C PHE A 140 -3.77 -5.69 17.70
N GLY A 141 -4.23 -6.94 17.65
CA GLY A 141 -5.45 -7.39 18.33
C GLY A 141 -6.72 -7.31 17.48
N ALA A 142 -6.62 -7.10 16.17
CA ALA A 142 -7.79 -7.18 15.28
C ALA A 142 -8.43 -8.58 15.33
N LYS A 143 -9.75 -8.62 15.43
CA LYS A 143 -10.54 -9.86 15.52
C LYS A 143 -11.01 -10.36 14.15
N GLY A 144 -10.60 -9.70 13.07
CA GLY A 144 -10.90 -10.08 11.71
C GLY A 144 -10.56 -9.00 10.71
N ILE A 145 -10.81 -9.30 9.44
CA ILE A 145 -10.72 -8.33 8.35
C ILE A 145 -12.13 -7.92 7.93
N GLY A 146 -12.40 -6.61 7.98
CA GLY A 146 -13.67 -6.03 7.55
C GLY A 146 -13.70 -5.76 6.04
N LEU A 147 -12.55 -5.56 5.42
CA LEU A 147 -12.42 -5.35 3.98
C LEU A 147 -11.01 -5.72 3.49
N THR A 148 -10.96 -6.64 2.54
CA THR A 148 -9.81 -6.87 1.65
C THR A 148 -10.19 -6.39 0.25
N ARG A 149 -9.41 -5.46 -0.29
CA ARG A 149 -9.59 -4.91 -1.64
C ARG A 149 -8.72 -5.67 -2.61
N THR A 150 -9.34 -6.54 -3.41
CA THR A 150 -8.61 -7.43 -4.32
C THR A 150 -7.92 -6.71 -5.47
N GLU A 151 -8.36 -5.49 -5.80
CA GLU A 151 -7.71 -4.65 -6.80
C GLU A 151 -6.28 -4.28 -6.44
N HIS A 152 -5.98 -4.07 -5.17
CA HIS A 152 -4.62 -3.72 -4.71
C HIS A 152 -3.61 -4.84 -4.94
N MET A 153 -4.08 -6.09 -5.03
CA MET A 153 -3.24 -7.25 -5.32
C MET A 153 -2.68 -7.27 -6.75
N PHE A 154 -3.25 -6.47 -7.67
CA PHE A 154 -2.89 -6.49 -9.09
C PHE A 154 -1.86 -5.44 -9.51
N PHE A 155 -1.45 -4.54 -8.62
CA PHE A 155 -0.51 -3.45 -8.96
C PHE A 155 0.97 -3.84 -8.87
N ASP A 156 1.30 -5.07 -8.56
CA ASP A 156 2.65 -5.63 -8.68
C ASP A 156 3.04 -5.77 -10.16
N ASP A 157 4.31 -5.52 -10.51
CA ASP A 157 4.80 -5.45 -11.89
C ASP A 157 4.46 -6.68 -12.75
N GLN A 158 4.51 -7.86 -12.16
CA GLN A 158 4.19 -9.10 -12.90
C GLN A 158 2.67 -9.31 -13.04
N LYS A 159 1.91 -8.92 -12.03
CA LYS A 159 0.46 -9.11 -11.98
C LYS A 159 -0.25 -8.09 -12.87
N ILE A 160 0.24 -6.85 -12.91
CA ILE A 160 -0.38 -5.79 -13.71
C ILE A 160 -0.32 -6.09 -15.21
N VAL A 161 0.74 -6.74 -15.71
CA VAL A 161 0.85 -7.14 -17.13
C VAL A 161 -0.26 -8.14 -17.47
N ALA A 162 -0.45 -9.18 -16.67
CA ALA A 162 -1.51 -10.17 -16.89
C ALA A 162 -2.92 -9.56 -16.75
N MET A 163 -3.11 -8.57 -15.85
CA MET A 163 -4.36 -7.82 -15.75
C MET A 163 -4.64 -7.00 -17.01
N ARG A 164 -3.63 -6.33 -17.56
CA ARG A 164 -3.71 -5.59 -18.81
C ARG A 164 -3.98 -6.51 -20.02
N GLU A 165 -3.36 -7.69 -20.07
CA GLU A 165 -3.68 -8.72 -21.08
C GLU A 165 -5.17 -9.10 -21.03
N MET A 166 -5.72 -9.31 -19.86
CA MET A 166 -7.14 -9.61 -19.67
C MET A 166 -8.03 -8.48 -20.17
N ILE A 167 -7.68 -7.22 -19.88
CA ILE A 167 -8.43 -6.03 -20.32
C ILE A 167 -8.41 -5.85 -21.84
N LEU A 168 -7.28 -6.17 -22.49
CA LEU A 168 -7.12 -6.06 -23.94
C LEU A 168 -7.76 -7.22 -24.71
N ALA A 169 -8.03 -8.34 -24.07
CA ALA A 169 -8.58 -9.51 -24.73
C ALA A 169 -9.98 -9.26 -25.28
N ASP A 170 -10.17 -9.51 -26.58
CA ASP A 170 -11.44 -9.35 -27.29
C ASP A 170 -12.35 -10.59 -27.18
N SER A 171 -11.81 -11.73 -26.74
CA SER A 171 -12.56 -12.98 -26.60
C SER A 171 -12.55 -13.51 -25.16
N VAL A 172 -13.53 -14.36 -24.83
CA VAL A 172 -13.60 -15.07 -23.54
C VAL A 172 -12.35 -15.93 -23.34
N GLU A 173 -11.95 -16.68 -24.36
CA GLU A 173 -10.77 -17.56 -24.32
C GLU A 173 -9.47 -16.76 -24.07
N GLY A 174 -9.36 -15.56 -24.65
CA GLY A 174 -8.23 -14.66 -24.41
C GLY A 174 -8.20 -14.18 -22.96
N ARG A 175 -9.35 -13.76 -22.42
CA ARG A 175 -9.48 -13.35 -21.02
C ARG A 175 -9.19 -14.50 -20.07
N GLU A 176 -9.71 -15.69 -20.31
CA GLU A 176 -9.45 -16.88 -19.48
C GLU A 176 -7.96 -17.25 -19.44
N LYS A 177 -7.24 -17.12 -20.57
CA LYS A 177 -5.78 -17.33 -20.60
C LYS A 177 -5.03 -16.33 -19.73
N ALA A 178 -5.40 -15.05 -19.76
CA ALA A 178 -4.80 -14.03 -18.92
C ALA A 178 -5.14 -14.25 -17.44
N LEU A 179 -6.40 -14.55 -17.14
CA LEU A 179 -6.86 -14.86 -15.79
C LEU A 179 -6.21 -16.12 -15.21
N ALA A 180 -5.89 -17.11 -16.05
CA ALA A 180 -5.14 -18.29 -15.61
C ALA A 180 -3.72 -17.95 -15.11
N LYS A 181 -3.10 -16.88 -15.62
CA LYS A 181 -1.82 -16.37 -15.13
C LYS A 181 -1.98 -15.68 -13.76
N LEU A 182 -3.10 -15.00 -13.53
CA LEU A 182 -3.40 -14.28 -12.27
C LEU A 182 -3.81 -15.21 -11.14
N LEU A 183 -4.49 -16.31 -11.44
CA LEU A 183 -5.05 -17.25 -10.46
C LEU A 183 -4.02 -17.71 -9.40
N PRO A 184 -2.80 -18.19 -9.75
CA PRO A 184 -1.83 -18.63 -8.74
C PRO A 184 -1.36 -17.50 -7.83
N TYR A 185 -1.19 -16.29 -8.34
CA TYR A 185 -0.79 -15.13 -7.54
C TYR A 185 -1.88 -14.74 -6.55
N GLN A 186 -3.12 -14.56 -7.02
CA GLN A 186 -4.23 -14.24 -6.11
C GLN A 186 -4.48 -15.35 -5.08
N LYS A 187 -4.36 -16.60 -5.48
CA LYS A 187 -4.50 -17.72 -4.56
C LYS A 187 -3.43 -17.68 -3.47
N ALA A 188 -2.18 -17.34 -3.80
CA ALA A 188 -1.09 -17.19 -2.84
C ALA A 188 -1.34 -16.01 -1.88
N ASP A 189 -1.81 -14.87 -2.39
CA ASP A 189 -2.18 -13.71 -1.57
C ASP A 189 -3.29 -14.06 -0.58
N PHE A 190 -4.36 -14.71 -1.04
CA PHE A 190 -5.46 -15.16 -0.17
C PHE A 190 -5.01 -16.22 0.84
N TYR A 191 -4.15 -17.16 0.43
CA TYR A 191 -3.58 -18.15 1.34
C TYR A 191 -2.85 -17.46 2.49
N GLY A 192 -1.99 -16.48 2.20
CA GLY A 192 -1.27 -15.72 3.21
C GLY A 192 -2.19 -14.96 4.15
N ILE A 193 -3.20 -14.25 3.61
CA ILE A 193 -4.19 -13.50 4.41
C ILE A 193 -5.00 -14.44 5.30
N LEU A 194 -5.55 -15.52 4.75
CA LEU A 194 -6.36 -16.47 5.51
C LEU A 194 -5.54 -17.20 6.58
N LYS A 195 -4.28 -17.52 6.28
CA LYS A 195 -3.34 -18.11 7.24
C LYS A 195 -3.04 -17.15 8.39
N ALA A 196 -2.75 -15.89 8.12
CA ALA A 196 -2.52 -14.87 9.15
C ALA A 196 -3.76 -14.68 10.04
N MET A 197 -4.94 -14.80 9.47
CA MET A 197 -6.23 -14.61 10.14
C MET A 197 -6.93 -15.92 10.53
N ASP A 198 -6.19 -17.00 10.70
CA ASP A 198 -6.78 -18.30 11.08
C ASP A 198 -7.67 -18.18 12.32
N GLY A 199 -8.88 -18.73 12.20
CA GLY A 199 -9.95 -18.64 13.21
C GLY A 199 -10.70 -17.30 13.25
N CYS A 200 -10.35 -16.31 12.39
CA CYS A 200 -11.01 -15.00 12.32
C CYS A 200 -11.83 -14.84 11.04
N HIS A 201 -12.82 -13.96 11.09
CA HIS A 201 -13.60 -13.61 9.89
C HIS A 201 -12.80 -12.74 8.93
N VAL A 202 -12.86 -13.04 7.63
CA VAL A 202 -12.24 -12.24 6.56
C VAL A 202 -13.29 -11.92 5.51
N ASN A 203 -13.58 -10.63 5.32
CA ASN A 203 -14.44 -10.15 4.25
C ASN A 203 -13.58 -9.76 3.05
N ILE A 204 -13.80 -10.42 1.92
CA ILE A 204 -13.09 -10.17 0.67
C ILE A 204 -14.05 -9.51 -0.30
N ARG A 205 -13.69 -8.31 -0.78
CA ARG A 205 -14.39 -7.65 -1.88
C ARG A 205 -13.83 -8.18 -3.19
N LEU A 206 -14.69 -8.74 -4.02
CA LEU A 206 -14.32 -9.08 -5.40
C LEU A 206 -13.97 -7.82 -6.18
N LEU A 207 -13.35 -7.96 -7.35
CA LEU A 207 -12.89 -6.83 -8.17
C LEU A 207 -13.99 -5.79 -8.33
N ASP A 208 -13.75 -4.59 -7.78
CA ASP A 208 -14.72 -3.51 -7.75
C ASP A 208 -14.42 -2.38 -8.72
N PRO A 209 -13.17 -1.85 -8.85
CA PRO A 209 -12.92 -0.70 -9.72
C PRO A 209 -13.18 -1.01 -11.19
N PRO A 210 -13.53 0.02 -11.99
CA PRO A 210 -13.64 -0.15 -13.42
C PRO A 210 -12.28 -0.44 -14.06
N LEU A 211 -12.29 -1.17 -15.19
CA LEU A 211 -11.06 -1.66 -15.81
C LEU A 211 -10.11 -0.55 -16.29
N HIS A 212 -10.60 0.67 -16.52
CA HIS A 212 -9.74 1.78 -16.92
C HIS A 212 -8.71 2.18 -15.87
N GLU A 213 -8.92 1.86 -14.59
CA GLU A 213 -7.95 2.17 -13.52
C GLU A 213 -6.65 1.34 -13.63
N PHE A 214 -6.67 0.23 -14.34
CA PHE A 214 -5.49 -0.65 -14.52
C PHE A 214 -4.67 -0.34 -15.78
N VAL A 215 -5.13 0.59 -16.60
CA VAL A 215 -4.46 0.95 -17.85
C VAL A 215 -3.88 2.37 -17.76
N PRO A 216 -2.72 2.62 -18.41
CA PRO A 216 -2.11 3.95 -18.37
C PRO A 216 -2.91 4.97 -19.16
N HIS A 217 -3.04 6.19 -18.61
CA HIS A 217 -3.73 7.31 -19.25
C HIS A 217 -2.78 8.26 -19.99
N ASP A 218 -1.49 8.25 -19.64
CA ASP A 218 -0.45 9.04 -20.28
C ASP A 218 0.14 8.31 -21.50
N LEU A 219 0.69 9.09 -22.43
CA LEU A 219 1.23 8.56 -23.70
C LEU A 219 2.43 7.62 -23.46
N ALA A 220 3.33 7.97 -22.54
CA ALA A 220 4.54 7.19 -22.27
C ALA A 220 4.19 5.81 -21.68
N GLY A 221 3.24 5.76 -20.76
CA GLY A 221 2.73 4.50 -20.22
C GLY A 221 2.03 3.64 -21.28
N GLN A 222 1.26 4.27 -22.19
CA GLN A 222 0.63 3.55 -23.31
C GLN A 222 1.64 2.99 -24.30
N GLU A 223 2.73 3.71 -24.59
CA GLU A 223 3.83 3.22 -25.42
C GLU A 223 4.57 2.05 -24.76
N THR A 224 4.80 2.12 -23.45
CA THR A 224 5.41 1.03 -22.69
C THR A 224 4.51 -0.20 -22.70
N MET A 225 3.23 -0.03 -22.41
CA MET A 225 2.24 -1.11 -22.45
C MET A 225 2.13 -1.74 -23.86
N ALA A 226 2.16 -0.93 -24.93
CA ALA A 226 2.14 -1.42 -26.29
C ALA A 226 3.33 -2.33 -26.62
N LYS A 227 4.54 -1.95 -26.14
CA LYS A 227 5.75 -2.78 -26.27
C LYS A 227 5.65 -4.09 -25.49
N GLU A 228 5.20 -4.04 -24.25
CA GLU A 228 5.04 -5.22 -23.40
C GLU A 228 4.03 -6.22 -23.97
N MET A 229 2.95 -5.70 -24.54
CA MET A 229 1.84 -6.49 -25.08
C MET A 229 2.05 -6.92 -26.55
N GLY A 230 3.03 -6.34 -27.24
CA GLY A 230 3.27 -6.62 -28.66
C GLY A 230 2.17 -6.13 -29.60
N VAL A 231 1.46 -5.07 -29.21
CA VAL A 231 0.37 -4.45 -30.00
C VAL A 231 0.71 -3.01 -30.38
N SER A 232 -0.08 -2.39 -31.26
CA SER A 232 0.14 -0.99 -31.65
C SER A 232 -0.32 -0.01 -30.55
N VAL A 233 0.33 1.15 -30.45
CA VAL A 233 -0.07 2.22 -29.53
C VAL A 233 -1.49 2.71 -29.83
N GLU A 234 -1.88 2.74 -31.10
CA GLU A 234 -3.23 3.12 -31.56
C GLU A 234 -4.29 2.17 -31.00
N GLU A 235 -3.99 0.88 -30.94
CA GLU A 235 -4.87 -0.15 -30.39
C GLU A 235 -5.05 0.03 -28.88
N ILE A 236 -3.95 0.30 -28.13
CA ILE A 236 -4.01 0.64 -26.72
C ILE A 236 -4.87 1.89 -26.51
N LYS A 237 -4.63 2.97 -27.25
CA LYS A 237 -5.41 4.23 -27.16
C LYS A 237 -6.90 3.98 -27.41
N LYS A 238 -7.23 3.21 -28.45
CA LYS A 238 -8.62 2.86 -28.77
C LYS A 238 -9.28 2.13 -27.60
N ARG A 239 -8.58 1.18 -26.99
CA ARG A 239 -9.09 0.40 -25.85
C ARG A 239 -9.25 1.27 -24.60
N VAL A 240 -8.24 2.06 -24.23
CA VAL A 240 -8.28 2.99 -23.11
C VAL A 240 -9.47 3.96 -23.27
N ASN A 241 -9.65 4.54 -24.45
CA ASN A 241 -10.77 5.44 -24.73
C ASN A 241 -12.13 4.72 -24.65
N SER A 242 -12.21 3.46 -25.04
CA SER A 242 -13.46 2.67 -24.94
C SER A 242 -13.84 2.32 -23.50
N LEU A 243 -12.88 2.33 -22.58
CA LEU A 243 -13.07 2.05 -21.16
C LEU A 243 -13.28 3.34 -20.33
N ALA A 244 -13.09 4.52 -20.94
CA ALA A 244 -13.23 5.79 -20.24
C ALA A 244 -14.66 5.98 -19.69
N GLU A 245 -14.74 6.32 -18.42
CA GLU A 245 -16.00 6.52 -17.69
C GLU A 245 -16.15 8.00 -17.32
N ASN A 246 -17.31 8.58 -17.62
CA ASN A 246 -17.62 9.95 -17.19
C ASN A 246 -17.80 10.05 -15.66
N ASN A 247 -18.32 8.98 -15.06
CA ASN A 247 -18.46 8.86 -13.61
C ASN A 247 -18.05 7.44 -13.20
N PRO A 248 -16.82 7.26 -12.70
CA PRO A 248 -16.33 5.94 -12.28
C PRO A 248 -17.19 5.26 -11.21
N MET A 249 -17.88 6.05 -10.36
CA MET A 249 -18.74 5.50 -9.31
C MET A 249 -19.99 4.80 -9.87
N LEU A 250 -20.50 5.26 -11.00
CA LEU A 250 -21.68 4.73 -11.68
C LEU A 250 -21.36 3.89 -12.90
N GLY A 251 -20.09 3.74 -13.24
CA GLY A 251 -19.57 3.07 -14.43
C GLY A 251 -19.68 1.55 -14.41
N HIS A 252 -18.98 0.93 -15.36
CA HIS A 252 -18.90 -0.52 -15.53
C HIS A 252 -17.94 -1.15 -14.52
N ARG A 253 -18.42 -1.39 -13.31
CA ARG A 253 -17.64 -1.87 -12.16
C ARG A 253 -18.44 -2.83 -11.27
N GLY A 254 -17.77 -3.48 -10.32
CA GLY A 254 -18.37 -4.30 -9.28
C GLY A 254 -19.25 -5.41 -9.85
N CYS A 255 -20.50 -5.48 -9.39
CA CYS A 255 -21.43 -6.51 -9.84
C CYS A 255 -21.76 -6.43 -11.35
N ARG A 256 -21.79 -5.21 -11.93
CA ARG A 256 -22.00 -5.04 -13.37
C ARG A 256 -20.85 -5.65 -14.18
N LEU A 257 -19.62 -5.44 -13.74
CA LEU A 257 -18.42 -6.05 -14.33
C LEU A 257 -18.48 -7.57 -14.23
N GLY A 258 -18.84 -8.11 -13.06
CA GLY A 258 -18.96 -9.55 -12.83
C GLY A 258 -20.08 -10.23 -13.61
N ILE A 259 -21.12 -9.50 -14.01
CA ILE A 259 -22.18 -10.00 -14.91
C ILE A 259 -21.68 -10.05 -16.35
N THR A 260 -20.97 -9.01 -16.81
CA THR A 260 -20.49 -8.89 -18.19
C THR A 260 -19.27 -9.80 -18.44
N PHE A 261 -18.39 -9.94 -17.45
CA PHE A 261 -17.19 -10.78 -17.51
C PHE A 261 -17.17 -11.79 -16.35
N PRO A 262 -18.07 -12.80 -16.37
CA PRO A 262 -18.23 -13.76 -15.28
C PRO A 262 -16.97 -14.59 -15.01
N GLU A 263 -16.09 -14.73 -16.00
CA GLU A 263 -14.80 -15.41 -15.89
C GLU A 263 -13.88 -14.76 -14.84
N ILE A 264 -13.95 -13.43 -14.64
CA ILE A 264 -13.20 -12.73 -13.58
C ILE A 264 -13.67 -13.21 -12.19
N THR A 265 -14.99 -13.20 -11.99
CA THR A 265 -15.59 -13.66 -10.73
C THR A 265 -15.29 -15.14 -10.49
N ALA A 266 -15.35 -15.97 -11.52
CA ALA A 266 -15.01 -17.38 -11.43
C ALA A 266 -13.55 -17.62 -11.03
N MET A 267 -12.61 -16.86 -11.59
CA MET A 267 -11.19 -16.92 -11.24
C MET A 267 -10.97 -16.54 -9.78
N GLN A 268 -11.52 -15.39 -9.33
CA GLN A 268 -11.37 -14.94 -7.94
C GLN A 268 -12.00 -15.94 -6.94
N THR A 269 -13.16 -16.49 -7.26
CA THR A 269 -13.80 -17.53 -6.43
C THR A 269 -12.93 -18.78 -6.31
N ARG A 270 -12.31 -19.23 -7.42
CA ARG A 270 -11.37 -20.35 -7.39
C ARG A 270 -10.14 -20.05 -6.56
N ALA A 271 -9.61 -18.82 -6.64
CA ALA A 271 -8.47 -18.39 -5.84
C ALA A 271 -8.77 -18.42 -4.34
N ILE A 272 -9.90 -17.82 -3.94
CA ILE A 272 -10.34 -17.74 -2.53
C ILE A 272 -10.60 -19.13 -1.96
N LEU A 273 -11.46 -19.91 -2.61
CA LEU A 273 -11.83 -21.24 -2.13
C LEU A 273 -10.66 -22.22 -2.20
N GLY A 274 -9.82 -22.12 -3.28
CA GLY A 274 -8.60 -22.91 -3.39
C GLY A 274 -7.61 -22.64 -2.27
N ALA A 275 -7.42 -21.38 -1.89
CA ALA A 275 -6.59 -20.99 -0.76
C ALA A 275 -7.15 -21.53 0.58
N ALA A 276 -8.45 -21.39 0.80
CA ALA A 276 -9.11 -21.88 2.00
C ALA A 276 -9.04 -23.42 2.14
N CYS A 277 -9.16 -24.14 1.02
CA CYS A 277 -9.03 -25.61 1.02
C CYS A 277 -7.61 -26.10 1.31
N GLU A 278 -6.59 -25.33 0.93
CA GLU A 278 -5.19 -25.69 1.22
C GLU A 278 -4.80 -25.44 2.67
N LEU A 279 -5.52 -24.58 3.37
CA LEU A 279 -5.28 -24.31 4.79
C LEU A 279 -5.94 -25.33 5.73
N LYS A 280 -6.87 -26.11 5.22
CA LYS A 280 -7.62 -27.12 5.97
C LYS A 280 -6.88 -28.45 6.02
#